data_c872d82d6f4a225f4abdda7f30c2e926
#
_entry.id   c872d82d6f4a225f4abdda7f30c2e926
#
_cell.length_a   1.000
_cell.length_b   1.000
_cell.length_c   1.000
_cell.angle_alpha   90.00
_cell.angle_beta   90.00
_cell.angle_gamma   90.00
#
_symmetry.space_group_name_H-M   'P 1'
#
loop_
_entity.id
_entity.type
_entity.pdbx_description
1 polymer ?
#
loop_
_entity_poly.entity_id
_entity_poly.type
_entity_poly.pdbx_seq_one_letter_code
_entity_poly.pdbx_strand_id
1 'polypeptide(L)'
;MRPTFEWNIGRRCLALGPRTLVMGVVNVTPDSFSDGGRYFDSGDAVQHALRLLDEGADIMDIGGESTRPGAAVAPTSGTKEPSPPKRRTPVSAQEELRRVLPVIQEIKRARPECVVSVDTYKAEVARAAAAAGAEIVNDISAFRWDPAMAGTVAELGCGAVLMHMRGRPEEWRNLPPPDDVVA
;
A
#
# COMPACT_ATOMS: atom_id res chain seq x y z
N MET A 1 3.73 31.48 -5.61
CA MET A 1 4.75 30.49 -5.18
C MET A 1 4.00 29.40 -4.43
N ARG A 2 4.22 28.11 -4.68
CA ARG A 2 3.58 27.04 -3.91
C ARG A 2 4.17 27.00 -2.50
N PRO A 3 3.37 26.73 -1.45
CA PRO A 3 3.90 26.57 -0.11
C PRO A 3 4.82 25.36 -0.06
N THR A 4 5.89 25.45 0.72
CA THR A 4 6.81 24.33 0.97
C THR A 4 6.47 23.71 2.31
N PHE A 5 6.42 22.37 2.35
CA PHE A 5 6.18 21.59 3.55
C PHE A 5 7.31 20.59 3.75
N GLU A 6 7.59 20.25 4.99
CA GLU A 6 8.46 19.15 5.35
C GLU A 6 7.61 17.96 5.84
N TRP A 7 7.72 16.85 5.14
CA TRP A 7 7.07 15.61 5.55
C TRP A 7 8.07 14.69 6.21
N ASN A 8 7.98 14.56 7.52
CA ASN A 8 8.80 13.63 8.29
C ASN A 8 8.28 12.19 8.05
N ILE A 9 9.16 11.32 7.55
CA ILE A 9 8.89 9.89 7.31
C ILE A 9 9.78 8.99 8.20
N GLY A 10 10.17 9.51 9.36
CA GLY A 10 10.97 8.84 10.37
C GLY A 10 12.46 9.06 10.18
N ARG A 11 13.10 8.35 9.26
CA ARG A 11 14.55 8.44 9.04
C ARG A 11 15.01 9.69 8.30
N ARG A 12 14.10 10.36 7.61
CA ARG A 12 14.35 11.55 6.80
C ARG A 12 13.10 12.43 6.66
N CYS A 13 13.30 13.63 6.15
CA CYS A 13 12.22 14.51 5.75
C CYS A 13 12.18 14.63 4.22
N LEU A 14 10.99 14.65 3.65
CA LEU A 14 10.74 14.95 2.24
C LEU A 14 10.26 16.39 2.12
N ALA A 15 10.90 17.17 1.25
CA ALA A 15 10.44 18.51 0.91
C ALA A 15 9.30 18.42 -0.12
N LEU A 16 8.11 18.91 0.26
CA LEU A 16 6.94 18.95 -0.61
C LEU A 16 6.68 20.40 -1.04
N GLY A 17 6.26 20.61 -2.28
CA GLY A 17 5.88 21.93 -2.82
C GLY A 17 6.83 22.49 -3.86
N PRO A 18 8.17 22.46 -3.72
CA PRO A 18 9.09 22.95 -4.74
C PRO A 18 8.89 22.26 -6.09
N ARG A 19 8.68 20.95 -6.06
CA ARG A 19 8.26 20.12 -7.20
C ARG A 19 7.25 19.07 -6.77
N THR A 20 6.59 18.44 -7.72
CA THR A 20 5.76 17.27 -7.48
C THR A 20 6.67 16.05 -7.30
N LEU A 21 6.48 15.32 -6.20
CA LEU A 21 7.07 13.99 -6.04
C LEU A 21 6.19 12.97 -6.78
N VAL A 22 6.83 12.03 -7.45
CA VAL A 22 6.17 10.96 -8.21
C VAL A 22 6.25 9.66 -7.42
N MET A 23 5.10 9.05 -7.15
CA MET A 23 5.02 7.73 -6.52
C MET A 23 4.75 6.67 -7.59
N GLY A 24 5.73 5.79 -7.80
CA GLY A 24 5.60 4.62 -8.65
C GLY A 24 4.91 3.49 -7.89
N VAL A 25 3.86 2.89 -8.47
CA VAL A 25 3.08 1.82 -7.82
C VAL A 25 3.44 0.46 -8.40
N VAL A 26 3.77 -0.49 -7.53
CA VAL A 26 4.09 -1.87 -7.89
C VAL A 26 3.15 -2.83 -7.16
N ASN A 27 2.19 -3.39 -7.91
CA ASN A 27 1.26 -4.38 -7.39
C ASN A 27 1.84 -5.79 -7.51
N VAL A 28 2.14 -6.39 -6.38
CA VAL A 28 2.75 -7.70 -6.24
C VAL A 28 1.64 -8.75 -6.11
N THR A 29 0.82 -8.89 -7.17
CA THR A 29 -0.29 -9.84 -7.19
C THR A 29 -0.08 -10.91 -8.26
N PRO A 30 -0.61 -12.15 -8.08
CA PRO A 30 -0.44 -13.23 -9.06
C PRO A 30 -0.87 -12.86 -10.49
N ASP A 31 -1.80 -11.93 -10.63
CA ASP A 31 -2.32 -11.50 -11.93
C ASP A 31 -1.49 -10.36 -12.57
N SER A 32 -0.53 -9.77 -11.85
CA SER A 32 0.18 -8.57 -12.30
C SER A 32 1.42 -8.87 -13.16
N PHE A 33 2.01 -10.06 -13.02
CA PHE A 33 3.29 -10.41 -13.64
C PHE A 33 3.31 -11.82 -14.27
N SER A 34 2.15 -12.43 -14.54
CA SER A 34 2.11 -13.78 -15.13
C SER A 34 1.49 -13.77 -16.53
N ASP A 35 2.26 -14.20 -17.50
CA ASP A 35 1.74 -14.73 -18.79
C ASP A 35 1.14 -16.12 -18.59
N GLY A 36 0.09 -16.22 -17.77
CA GLY A 36 -0.68 -17.47 -17.65
C GLY A 36 -0.41 -18.37 -16.42
N GLY A 37 0.14 -17.84 -15.33
CA GLY A 37 -0.07 -18.46 -14.02
C GLY A 37 0.96 -19.46 -13.53
N ARG A 38 1.15 -19.44 -12.30
CA ARG A 38 1.53 -20.43 -11.27
C ARG A 38 2.74 -20.08 -10.41
N TYR A 39 3.63 -19.19 -10.84
CA TYR A 39 4.74 -18.75 -9.98
C TYR A 39 4.80 -17.23 -9.97
N PHE A 40 4.62 -16.65 -8.79
CA PHE A 40 4.90 -15.26 -8.54
C PHE A 40 6.42 -15.07 -8.61
N ASP A 41 6.91 -14.35 -9.61
CA ASP A 41 8.31 -13.96 -9.68
C ASP A 41 8.50 -12.57 -9.07
N SER A 42 9.05 -12.54 -7.85
CA SER A 42 9.42 -11.28 -7.20
C SER A 42 10.46 -10.50 -8.03
N GLY A 43 11.22 -11.18 -8.88
CA GLY A 43 12.20 -10.58 -9.76
C GLY A 43 11.59 -9.59 -10.75
N ASP A 44 10.44 -9.94 -11.36
CA ASP A 44 9.75 -9.06 -12.30
C ASP A 44 9.23 -7.80 -11.62
N ALA A 45 8.70 -7.93 -10.38
CA ALA A 45 8.26 -6.79 -9.59
C ALA A 45 9.42 -5.86 -9.22
N VAL A 46 10.58 -6.42 -8.84
CA VAL A 46 11.80 -5.67 -8.57
C VAL A 46 12.31 -4.95 -9.82
N GLN A 47 12.38 -5.65 -10.96
CA GLN A 47 12.81 -5.04 -12.22
C GLN A 47 11.88 -3.90 -12.63
N HIS A 48 10.57 -4.08 -12.44
CA HIS A 48 9.60 -3.02 -12.69
C HIS A 48 9.82 -1.81 -11.78
N ALA A 49 10.02 -2.04 -10.46
CA ALA A 49 10.33 -0.98 -9.51
C ALA A 49 11.60 -0.20 -9.88
N LEU A 50 12.68 -0.92 -10.21
CA LEU A 50 13.94 -0.30 -10.61
C LEU A 50 13.80 0.53 -11.88
N ARG A 51 13.05 0.06 -12.85
CA ARG A 51 12.75 0.84 -14.07
C ARG A 51 11.96 2.11 -13.73
N LEU A 52 10.94 2.06 -12.88
CA LEU A 52 10.20 3.26 -12.47
C LEU A 52 11.10 4.28 -11.76
N LEU A 53 12.05 3.82 -10.94
CA LEU A 53 13.06 4.68 -10.31
C LEU A 53 13.96 5.34 -11.37
N ASP A 54 14.43 4.58 -12.35
CA ASP A 54 15.26 5.10 -13.46
C ASP A 54 14.48 6.09 -14.35
N GLU A 55 13.15 5.95 -14.44
CA GLU A 55 12.23 6.86 -15.12
C GLU A 55 11.89 8.10 -14.26
N GLY A 56 12.33 8.18 -13.01
CA GLY A 56 12.23 9.36 -12.15
C GLY A 56 11.17 9.29 -11.05
N ALA A 57 10.70 8.11 -10.68
CA ALA A 57 9.89 7.97 -9.47
C ALA A 57 10.72 8.30 -8.21
N ASP A 58 10.13 9.04 -7.28
CA ASP A 58 10.73 9.44 -6.00
C ASP A 58 10.45 8.47 -4.87
N ILE A 59 9.27 7.83 -4.94
CA ILE A 59 8.74 6.92 -3.92
C ILE A 59 8.26 5.67 -4.64
N MET A 60 8.56 4.50 -4.09
CA MET A 60 8.03 3.22 -4.58
C MET A 60 6.97 2.70 -3.62
N ASP A 61 5.74 2.55 -4.08
CA ASP A 61 4.61 2.04 -3.30
C ASP A 61 4.35 0.57 -3.65
N ILE A 62 4.58 -0.31 -2.69
CA ILE A 62 4.58 -1.76 -2.87
C ILE A 62 3.32 -2.35 -2.23
N GLY A 63 2.43 -2.92 -3.05
CA GLY A 63 1.18 -3.52 -2.60
C GLY A 63 1.08 -5.01 -2.90
N GLY A 64 0.68 -5.83 -1.92
CA GLY A 64 0.52 -7.29 -2.05
C GLY A 64 -0.93 -7.75 -2.23
N GLU A 65 -1.89 -6.86 -2.08
CA GLU A 65 -3.32 -7.12 -2.22
C GLU A 65 -3.96 -6.13 -3.20
N SER A 66 -4.81 -6.64 -4.10
CA SER A 66 -5.53 -5.76 -5.02
C SER A 66 -6.74 -5.15 -4.32
N THR A 67 -6.79 -3.83 -4.28
CA THR A 67 -7.89 -3.05 -3.69
C THR A 67 -8.79 -2.41 -4.73
N ARG A 68 -8.77 -2.92 -5.99
CA ARG A 68 -9.63 -2.44 -7.08
C ARG A 68 -11.12 -2.63 -6.73
N PRO A 69 -12.03 -1.81 -7.28
CA PRO A 69 -13.47 -1.98 -7.08
C PRO A 69 -13.93 -3.42 -7.33
N GLY A 70 -14.57 -4.03 -6.33
CA GLY A 70 -14.99 -5.44 -6.37
C GLY A 70 -13.96 -6.45 -5.83
N ALA A 71 -12.79 -6.02 -5.39
CA ALA A 71 -11.88 -6.85 -4.62
C ALA A 71 -12.48 -7.15 -3.23
N ALA A 72 -12.26 -8.36 -2.71
CA ALA A 72 -12.59 -8.67 -1.32
C ALA A 72 -11.46 -8.19 -0.42
N VAL A 73 -11.80 -7.50 0.65
CA VAL A 73 -10.86 -7.08 1.71
C VAL A 73 -11.21 -7.79 3.02
N ALA A 74 -10.24 -7.95 3.92
CA ALA A 74 -10.45 -8.65 5.17
C ALA A 74 -11.56 -8.00 6.01
N PRO A 75 -12.47 -8.80 6.63
CA PRO A 75 -13.49 -8.25 7.51
C PRO A 75 -12.83 -7.63 8.75
N THR A 76 -13.42 -6.54 9.24
CA THR A 76 -13.04 -5.99 10.54
C THR A 76 -13.33 -7.03 11.62
N SER A 77 -12.43 -7.20 12.59
CA SER A 77 -12.58 -8.19 13.65
C SER A 77 -13.96 -8.03 14.33
N GLY A 78 -14.81 -9.06 14.25
CA GLY A 78 -16.09 -9.11 14.96
C GLY A 78 -17.36 -9.28 14.13
N THR A 79 -17.33 -9.15 12.80
CA THR A 79 -18.51 -9.36 11.96
C THR A 79 -18.44 -10.68 11.19
N LYS A 80 -19.28 -11.65 11.58
CA LYS A 80 -19.57 -12.85 10.77
C LYS A 80 -20.66 -12.47 9.76
N GLU A 81 -20.29 -12.12 8.54
CA GLU A 81 -21.24 -12.07 7.44
C GLU A 81 -21.07 -13.24 6.48
N PRO A 82 -22.17 -13.82 5.97
CA PRO A 82 -22.10 -14.90 5.00
C PRO A 82 -21.59 -14.38 3.65
N SER A 83 -20.49 -14.95 3.17
CA SER A 83 -19.89 -14.62 1.87
C SER A 83 -20.79 -15.05 0.72
N PRO A 84 -21.14 -14.19 -0.24
CA PRO A 84 -21.77 -14.60 -1.48
C PRO A 84 -20.80 -15.40 -2.38
N PRO A 85 -21.30 -16.35 -3.16
CA PRO A 85 -20.48 -17.22 -3.98
C PRO A 85 -19.83 -16.43 -5.14
N LYS A 86 -18.51 -16.42 -5.22
CA LYS A 86 -17.56 -15.83 -6.20
C LYS A 86 -16.80 -14.58 -5.76
N ARG A 87 -16.72 -14.25 -4.49
CA ARG A 87 -15.77 -13.22 -4.02
C ARG A 87 -14.36 -13.83 -3.89
N ARG A 88 -13.34 -13.14 -4.43
CA ARG A 88 -11.94 -13.46 -4.13
C ARG A 88 -11.78 -13.42 -2.62
N THR A 89 -11.15 -14.44 -2.05
CA THR A 89 -10.83 -14.48 -0.62
C THR A 89 -9.85 -13.33 -0.32
N PRO A 90 -10.05 -12.56 0.77
CA PRO A 90 -9.07 -11.58 1.20
C PRO A 90 -7.70 -12.20 1.38
N VAL A 91 -6.67 -11.48 1.00
CA VAL A 91 -5.28 -11.93 1.17
C VAL A 91 -4.95 -11.91 2.65
N SER A 92 -4.45 -13.02 3.21
CA SER A 92 -3.99 -13.05 4.59
C SER A 92 -2.74 -12.18 4.77
N ALA A 93 -2.47 -11.70 6.01
CA ALA A 93 -1.25 -10.96 6.30
C ALA A 93 0.00 -11.76 5.93
N GLN A 94 0.03 -13.07 6.22
CA GLN A 94 1.15 -13.95 5.86
C GLN A 94 1.39 -14.06 4.36
N GLU A 95 0.31 -14.15 3.57
CA GLU A 95 0.43 -14.19 2.12
C GLU A 95 0.87 -12.84 1.56
N GLU A 96 0.37 -11.74 2.11
CA GLU A 96 0.79 -10.40 1.72
C GLU A 96 2.28 -10.18 2.05
N LEU A 97 2.74 -10.60 3.23
CA LEU A 97 4.15 -10.56 3.62
C LEU A 97 5.05 -11.34 2.65
N ARG A 98 4.64 -12.54 2.23
CA ARG A 98 5.40 -13.32 1.25
C ARG A 98 5.60 -12.60 -0.07
N ARG A 99 4.65 -11.74 -0.45
CA ARG A 99 4.70 -10.97 -1.68
C ARG A 99 5.55 -9.74 -1.54
N VAL A 100 5.30 -8.90 -0.53
CA VAL A 100 5.89 -7.57 -0.44
C VAL A 100 7.31 -7.56 0.13
N LEU A 101 7.63 -8.41 1.12
CA LEU A 101 8.91 -8.34 1.81
C LEU A 101 10.12 -8.60 0.89
N PRO A 102 10.12 -9.64 0.02
CA PRO A 102 11.25 -9.85 -0.88
C PRO A 102 11.47 -8.68 -1.83
N VAL A 103 10.39 -8.06 -2.32
CA VAL A 103 10.46 -6.91 -3.22
C VAL A 103 11.04 -5.69 -2.51
N ILE A 104 10.55 -5.38 -1.29
CA ILE A 104 11.07 -4.25 -0.49
C ILE A 104 12.56 -4.44 -0.19
N GLN A 105 12.96 -5.64 0.25
CA GLN A 105 14.35 -5.94 0.59
C GLN A 105 15.29 -5.79 -0.62
N GLU A 106 14.89 -6.32 -1.78
CA GLU A 106 15.69 -6.22 -3.00
C GLU A 106 15.78 -4.79 -3.55
N ILE A 107 14.69 -4.01 -3.50
CA ILE A 107 14.73 -2.59 -3.84
C ILE A 107 15.69 -1.84 -2.91
N LYS A 108 15.60 -2.05 -1.60
CA LYS A 108 16.49 -1.40 -0.63
C LYS A 108 17.94 -1.85 -0.76
N ARG A 109 18.19 -3.10 -1.20
CA ARG A 109 19.54 -3.58 -1.50
C ARG A 109 20.12 -2.92 -2.75
N ALA A 110 19.30 -2.78 -3.81
CA ALA A 110 19.74 -2.21 -5.10
C ALA A 110 19.81 -0.68 -5.08
N ARG A 111 18.94 -0.03 -4.32
CA ARG A 111 18.80 1.44 -4.19
C ARG A 111 18.54 1.80 -2.72
N PRO A 112 19.57 1.83 -1.86
CA PRO A 112 19.41 2.10 -0.41
C PRO A 112 18.73 3.42 -0.08
N GLU A 113 18.91 4.42 -0.94
CA GLU A 113 18.34 5.77 -0.82
C GLU A 113 16.86 5.86 -1.26
N CYS A 114 16.34 4.84 -1.95
CA CYS A 114 14.95 4.83 -2.41
C CYS A 114 13.99 4.93 -1.22
N VAL A 115 13.02 5.84 -1.30
CA VAL A 115 11.90 5.89 -0.36
C VAL A 115 10.90 4.81 -0.73
N VAL A 116 10.63 3.89 0.19
CA VAL A 116 9.68 2.80 -0.01
C VAL A 116 8.45 3.03 0.85
N SER A 117 7.29 2.95 0.22
CA SER A 117 5.95 2.90 0.81
C SER A 117 5.42 1.47 0.74
N VAL A 118 4.67 1.04 1.72
CA VAL A 118 3.90 -0.21 1.68
C VAL A 118 2.41 0.10 1.64
N ASP A 119 1.71 -0.37 0.58
CA ASP A 119 0.25 -0.29 0.47
C ASP A 119 -0.38 -1.45 1.24
N THR A 120 -0.83 -1.15 2.44
CA THR A 120 -1.46 -2.13 3.33
C THR A 120 -2.36 -1.47 4.37
N TYR A 121 -3.45 -2.14 4.72
CA TYR A 121 -4.31 -1.78 5.86
C TYR A 121 -4.09 -2.72 7.08
N LYS A 122 -3.05 -3.59 7.05
CA LYS A 122 -2.76 -4.55 8.10
C LYS A 122 -1.53 -4.14 8.91
N ALA A 123 -1.69 -3.92 10.20
CA ALA A 123 -0.63 -3.48 11.10
C ALA A 123 0.57 -4.45 11.16
N GLU A 124 0.31 -5.77 11.08
CA GLU A 124 1.37 -6.78 11.02
C GLU A 124 2.26 -6.61 9.79
N VAL A 125 1.64 -6.36 8.63
CA VAL A 125 2.37 -6.13 7.37
C VAL A 125 3.16 -4.82 7.45
N ALA A 126 2.56 -3.75 7.96
CA ALA A 126 3.22 -2.46 8.14
C ALA A 126 4.49 -2.58 9.01
N ARG A 127 4.42 -3.30 10.14
CA ARG A 127 5.58 -3.54 11.02
C ARG A 127 6.71 -4.28 10.30
N ALA A 128 6.37 -5.36 9.62
CA ALA A 128 7.37 -6.17 8.92
C ALA A 128 7.99 -5.43 7.72
N ALA A 129 7.18 -4.67 6.97
CA ALA A 129 7.65 -3.84 5.86
C ALA A 129 8.60 -2.72 6.36
N ALA A 130 8.27 -2.06 7.48
CA ALA A 130 9.14 -1.05 8.09
C ALA A 130 10.48 -1.66 8.55
N ALA A 131 10.46 -2.86 9.13
CA ALA A 131 11.67 -3.60 9.49
C ALA A 131 12.50 -3.96 8.26
N ALA A 132 11.87 -4.21 7.10
CA ALA A 132 12.52 -4.45 5.82
C ALA A 132 13.01 -3.17 5.12
N GLY A 133 12.67 -1.98 5.63
CA GLY A 133 13.15 -0.70 5.14
C GLY A 133 12.10 0.22 4.51
N ALA A 134 10.81 -0.11 4.58
CA ALA A 134 9.75 0.82 4.23
C ALA A 134 9.72 2.00 5.22
N GLU A 135 9.47 3.19 4.70
CA GLU A 135 9.48 4.46 5.44
C GLU A 135 8.10 5.12 5.46
N ILE A 136 7.15 4.60 4.66
CA ILE A 136 5.79 5.11 4.55
C ILE A 136 4.82 3.93 4.61
N VAL A 137 3.69 4.12 5.28
CA VAL A 137 2.51 3.25 5.21
C VAL A 137 1.42 3.98 4.43
N ASN A 138 0.98 3.37 3.33
CA ASN A 138 -0.13 3.84 2.52
C ASN A 138 -1.36 2.98 2.87
N ASP A 139 -2.31 3.55 3.61
CA ASP A 139 -3.50 2.83 4.06
C ASP A 139 -4.77 3.40 3.42
N ILE A 140 -5.34 2.64 2.50
CA ILE A 140 -6.58 2.98 1.80
C ILE A 140 -7.79 3.06 2.74
N SER A 141 -7.72 2.47 3.93
CA SER A 141 -8.80 2.52 4.92
C SER A 141 -8.72 3.72 5.85
N ALA A 142 -7.64 4.52 5.78
CA ALA A 142 -7.35 5.58 6.73
C ALA A 142 -7.40 5.08 8.19
N PHE A 143 -6.73 3.94 8.46
CA PHE A 143 -6.62 3.27 9.76
C PHE A 143 -7.93 2.71 10.33
N ARG A 144 -8.96 2.53 9.48
CA ARG A 144 -10.29 2.10 9.96
C ARG A 144 -10.51 0.59 9.96
N TRP A 145 -9.70 -0.18 9.20
CA TRP A 145 -9.96 -1.62 9.07
C TRP A 145 -9.15 -2.47 10.05
N ASP A 146 -7.95 -2.05 10.42
CA ASP A 146 -7.18 -2.68 11.47
C ASP A 146 -7.06 -1.73 12.67
N PRO A 147 -7.67 -2.03 13.83
CA PRO A 147 -7.64 -1.16 15.00
C PRO A 147 -6.22 -0.95 15.58
N ALA A 148 -5.27 -1.82 15.23
CA ALA A 148 -3.88 -1.68 15.66
C ALA A 148 -3.07 -0.73 14.75
N MET A 149 -3.57 -0.38 13.55
CA MET A 149 -2.77 0.35 12.55
C MET A 149 -2.32 1.72 13.03
N ALA A 150 -3.22 2.53 13.59
CA ALA A 150 -2.86 3.87 14.06
C ALA A 150 -1.76 3.85 15.12
N GLY A 151 -1.87 2.94 16.11
CA GLY A 151 -0.84 2.74 17.13
C GLY A 151 0.48 2.24 16.52
N THR A 152 0.40 1.33 15.57
CA THR A 152 1.56 0.81 14.86
C THR A 152 2.32 1.90 14.11
N VAL A 153 1.64 2.72 13.33
CA VAL A 153 2.27 3.82 12.57
C VAL A 153 2.91 4.85 13.52
N ALA A 154 2.22 5.16 14.64
CA ALA A 154 2.75 6.06 15.66
C ALA A 154 4.04 5.50 16.31
N GLU A 155 4.07 4.20 16.65
CA GLU A 155 5.26 3.54 17.22
C GLU A 155 6.42 3.47 16.23
N LEU A 156 6.13 3.22 14.95
CA LEU A 156 7.15 3.19 13.89
C LEU A 156 7.71 4.58 13.58
N GLY A 157 6.95 5.65 13.86
CA GLY A 157 7.33 7.01 13.53
C GLY A 157 7.52 7.24 12.03
N CYS A 158 6.89 6.40 11.19
CA CYS A 158 6.99 6.47 9.74
C CYS A 158 6.00 7.46 9.12
N GLY A 159 6.18 7.76 7.84
CA GLY A 159 5.19 8.54 7.08
C GLY A 159 3.88 7.77 6.91
N ALA A 160 2.77 8.50 6.75
CA ALA A 160 1.46 7.92 6.48
C ALA A 160 0.77 8.60 5.30
N VAL A 161 0.21 7.80 4.41
CA VAL A 161 -0.73 8.22 3.36
C VAL A 161 -2.08 7.61 3.68
N LEU A 162 -3.09 8.44 3.80
CA LEU A 162 -4.44 8.04 4.20
C LEU A 162 -5.42 8.37 3.09
N MET A 163 -6.05 7.35 2.52
CA MET A 163 -7.07 7.56 1.50
C MET A 163 -8.44 7.78 2.15
N HIS A 164 -9.11 8.86 1.77
CA HIS A 164 -10.53 9.00 2.09
C HIS A 164 -11.34 8.03 1.24
N MET A 165 -12.21 7.23 1.88
CA MET A 165 -13.17 6.38 1.18
C MET A 165 -14.53 6.37 1.87
N ARG A 166 -15.58 6.20 1.08
CA ARG A 166 -16.95 5.96 1.55
C ARG A 166 -17.24 4.47 1.44
N GLY A 167 -17.48 3.83 2.59
CA GLY A 167 -17.73 2.39 2.63
C GLY A 167 -16.51 1.53 2.22
N ARG A 168 -16.73 0.28 1.94
CA ARG A 168 -15.72 -0.68 1.51
C ARG A 168 -15.72 -0.84 -0.01
N PRO A 169 -14.63 -1.32 -0.64
CA PRO A 169 -14.54 -1.48 -2.09
C PRO A 169 -15.69 -2.27 -2.72
N GLU A 170 -16.22 -3.26 -2.01
CA GLU A 170 -17.37 -4.05 -2.44
C GLU A 170 -18.70 -3.28 -2.43
N GLU A 171 -18.80 -2.21 -1.66
CA GLU A 171 -19.99 -1.39 -1.51
C GLU A 171 -20.04 -0.23 -2.51
N TRP A 172 -18.90 0.17 -3.07
CA TRP A 172 -18.78 1.40 -3.85
C TRP A 172 -19.75 1.52 -5.01
N ARG A 173 -20.11 0.41 -5.66
CA ARG A 173 -21.07 0.40 -6.77
C ARG A 173 -22.50 0.70 -6.34
N ASN A 174 -22.80 0.49 -5.06
CA ASN A 174 -24.14 0.62 -4.49
C ASN A 174 -24.30 1.90 -3.66
N LEU A 175 -23.23 2.64 -3.42
CA LEU A 175 -23.27 3.89 -2.69
C LEU A 175 -23.85 5.00 -3.58
N PRO A 176 -24.84 5.77 -3.08
CA PRO A 176 -25.32 6.93 -3.81
C PRO A 176 -24.19 7.95 -4.00
N PRO A 177 -24.21 8.74 -5.08
CA PRO A 177 -23.26 9.85 -5.19
C PRO A 177 -23.38 10.76 -3.97
N PRO A 178 -22.30 11.40 -3.50
CA PRO A 178 -22.37 12.38 -2.44
C PRO A 178 -23.09 13.63 -2.94
N ASP A 179 -23.90 14.24 -2.08
CA ASP A 179 -24.60 15.50 -2.41
C ASP A 179 -23.60 16.65 -2.56
N ASP A 180 -22.52 16.62 -1.80
CA ASP A 180 -21.37 17.52 -1.91
C ASP A 180 -20.07 16.70 -1.75
N VAL A 181 -19.12 16.88 -2.68
CA VAL A 181 -17.82 16.20 -2.67
C VAL A 181 -16.79 16.95 -1.81
N VAL A 182 -17.05 18.21 -1.52
CA VAL A 182 -16.11 19.12 -0.83
C VAL A 182 -16.49 19.35 0.62
N ALA A 183 -17.71 19.02 1.01
CA ALA A 183 -18.23 19.21 2.37
C ALA A 183 -17.75 18.13 3.34
#